data_6bf0cec62631908de7d676de9bb4c9a1
#
_entry.id   6bf0cec62631908de7d676de9bb4c9a1
#
_cell.length_a   1.000
_cell.length_b   1.000
_cell.length_c   1.000
_cell.angle_alpha   90.00
_cell.angle_beta   90.00
_cell.angle_gamma   90.00
#
_symmetry.space_group_name_H-M   'P 1'
#
loop_
_entity.id
_entity.type
_entity.pdbx_description
1 polymer ?
#
loop_
_entity_poly.entity_id
_entity_poly.type
_entity_poly.pdbx_seq_one_letter_code
_entity_poly.pdbx_strand_id
1 'polypeptide(L)'
;MILATLGSNKLVTTLDSIMTELFTGIKPDKILILSEEARELDLTNITKSFGINAETKVLELGVGINEWREKVKDIRIDVADITPGRKYMAIAVLNYSRAEEVRYAYLKEEAKGYHIFGYVPLQEVTVFDVRKGTSVPYEPPKTVPNLPRKVEIGVESLKALVNLYSLLGEVEYDGNFDKLCELRSGGLRFREEEKVREYVKKGYFFLADVNVYVNLGERLAAITWDRENGPRLLASRSTYNELLRLTKSTQKGEDPKFFLAMSSYRRIHKQVPVSEFSRGSDVALIEEAKALKRELPAPLAVISGDQGVRRSGASQGVEVILLHDITKGQLDVGEFLFCGSFYRDIVISVDGEPFAKVLKSVSPDERRVTVETLKSEYNYAYVLSQLEETMRNMRK
;
A
#
# COMPACT_ATOMS: atom_id res chain seq x y z
N MET A 1 17.84 -14.78 -24.21
CA MET A 1 16.45 -15.18 -23.89
C MET A 1 15.52 -13.98 -24.03
N ILE A 2 14.34 -14.15 -24.65
CA ILE A 2 13.35 -13.12 -24.85
C ILE A 2 12.15 -13.38 -23.93
N LEU A 3 11.93 -12.48 -22.97
CA LEU A 3 10.74 -12.44 -22.13
C LEU A 3 9.70 -11.53 -22.79
N ALA A 4 8.49 -12.00 -22.98
CA ALA A 4 7.36 -11.16 -23.39
C ALA A 4 6.32 -11.08 -22.28
N THR A 5 5.70 -9.92 -22.10
CA THR A 5 4.54 -9.71 -21.21
C THR A 5 3.49 -8.86 -21.90
N LEU A 6 2.25 -8.96 -21.46
CA LEU A 6 1.16 -8.17 -22.00
C LEU A 6 1.18 -6.74 -21.41
N GLY A 7 0.96 -5.74 -22.23
CA GLY A 7 0.75 -4.37 -21.80
C GLY A 7 -0.65 -4.18 -21.21
N SER A 8 -0.74 -3.60 -20.05
CA SER A 8 -2.00 -3.26 -19.38
C SER A 8 -2.20 -1.75 -19.28
N ASN A 9 -3.46 -1.29 -19.34
CA ASN A 9 -3.81 0.10 -19.04
C ASN A 9 -3.44 0.50 -17.61
N LYS A 10 -3.30 -0.49 -16.70
CA LYS A 10 -2.74 -0.33 -15.37
C LYS A 10 -1.28 -0.75 -15.39
N LEU A 11 -0.39 0.19 -15.57
CA LEU A 11 1.05 -0.06 -15.68
C LEU A 11 1.60 -0.95 -14.57
N VAL A 12 1.12 -0.77 -13.34
CA VAL A 12 1.57 -1.56 -12.18
C VAL A 12 1.48 -3.06 -12.46
N THR A 13 0.42 -3.52 -13.12
CA THR A 13 0.27 -4.97 -13.41
C THR A 13 1.29 -5.48 -14.42
N THR A 14 1.68 -4.65 -15.40
CA THR A 14 2.76 -5.00 -16.35
C THR A 14 4.11 -5.06 -15.65
N LEU A 15 4.40 -4.10 -14.75
CA LEU A 15 5.63 -4.10 -13.95
C LEU A 15 5.67 -5.30 -13.00
N ASP A 16 4.57 -5.60 -12.34
CA ASP A 16 4.47 -6.74 -11.42
C ASP A 16 4.73 -8.07 -12.15
N SER A 17 4.20 -8.23 -13.38
CA SER A 17 4.46 -9.42 -14.19
C SER A 17 5.94 -9.55 -14.54
N ILE A 18 6.58 -8.47 -15.00
CA ILE A 18 8.01 -8.49 -15.32
C ILE A 18 8.83 -8.82 -14.06
N MET A 19 8.53 -8.18 -12.94
CA MET A 19 9.22 -8.44 -11.68
C MET A 19 9.00 -9.88 -11.19
N THR A 20 7.79 -10.41 -11.32
CA THR A 20 7.46 -11.78 -10.98
C THR A 20 8.35 -12.75 -11.78
N GLU A 21 8.49 -12.53 -13.09
CA GLU A 21 9.34 -13.36 -13.94
C GLU A 21 10.83 -13.25 -13.58
N LEU A 22 11.33 -12.06 -13.27
CA LEU A 22 12.71 -11.91 -12.80
C LEU A 22 12.94 -12.66 -11.47
N PHE A 23 11.93 -12.73 -10.60
CA PHE A 23 11.96 -13.46 -9.34
C PHE A 23 11.75 -14.98 -9.48
N THR A 24 11.45 -15.48 -10.67
CA THR A 24 11.54 -16.93 -11.00
C THR A 24 12.92 -17.33 -11.56
N GLY A 25 13.93 -16.47 -11.44
CA GLY A 25 15.28 -16.74 -11.90
C GLY A 25 15.54 -16.43 -13.39
N ILE A 26 14.55 -15.90 -14.13
CA ILE A 26 14.72 -15.51 -15.53
C ILE A 26 15.68 -14.32 -15.67
N LYS A 27 16.64 -14.44 -16.59
CA LYS A 27 17.60 -13.39 -16.97
C LYS A 27 17.45 -13.07 -18.46
N PRO A 28 16.52 -12.20 -18.86
CA PRO A 28 16.29 -11.90 -20.26
C PRO A 28 17.38 -10.98 -20.84
N ASP A 29 17.72 -11.18 -22.11
CA ASP A 29 18.50 -10.21 -22.91
C ASP A 29 17.56 -9.15 -23.52
N LYS A 30 16.28 -9.51 -23.66
CA LYS A 30 15.25 -8.64 -24.20
C LYS A 30 13.91 -8.84 -23.50
N ILE A 31 13.24 -7.72 -23.17
CA ILE A 31 11.90 -7.70 -22.64
C ILE A 31 10.98 -7.05 -23.66
N LEU A 32 9.98 -7.80 -24.12
CA LEU A 32 8.96 -7.35 -25.05
C LEU A 32 7.66 -7.09 -24.30
N ILE A 33 7.12 -5.90 -24.43
CA ILE A 33 5.80 -5.57 -23.92
C ILE A 33 4.83 -5.53 -25.08
N LEU A 34 3.96 -6.53 -25.17
CA LEU A 34 2.97 -6.66 -26.23
C LEU A 34 1.73 -5.82 -25.84
N SER A 35 1.45 -4.77 -26.58
CA SER A 35 0.42 -3.77 -26.22
C SER A 35 -0.53 -3.45 -27.38
N GLU A 36 -1.72 -2.95 -27.06
CA GLU A 36 -2.65 -2.38 -28.06
C GLU A 36 -2.08 -1.10 -28.66
N GLU A 37 -1.40 -0.29 -27.83
CA GLU A 37 -0.87 1.02 -28.20
C GLU A 37 0.62 1.10 -27.81
N ALA A 38 1.38 1.85 -28.57
CA ALA A 38 2.76 2.15 -28.23
C ALA A 38 2.82 3.03 -26.96
N ARG A 39 3.62 2.61 -25.98
CA ARG A 39 3.93 3.39 -24.77
C ARG A 39 5.39 3.19 -24.44
N GLU A 40 6.11 4.26 -24.21
CA GLU A 40 7.50 4.13 -23.75
C GLU A 40 7.52 3.63 -22.31
N LEU A 41 8.34 2.62 -22.06
CA LEU A 41 8.62 2.08 -20.72
C LEU A 41 10.11 1.78 -20.62
N ASP A 42 10.80 2.50 -19.77
CA ASP A 42 12.21 2.25 -19.47
C ASP A 42 12.36 1.45 -18.17
N LEU A 43 12.91 0.24 -18.30
CA LEU A 43 13.19 -0.68 -17.20
C LEU A 43 14.69 -0.81 -16.91
N THR A 44 15.52 0.02 -17.56
CA THR A 44 16.98 -0.11 -17.52
C THR A 44 17.54 -0.09 -16.11
N ASN A 45 17.07 0.82 -15.26
CA ASN A 45 17.56 0.90 -13.88
C ASN A 45 17.16 -0.32 -13.05
N ILE A 46 15.96 -0.85 -13.29
CA ILE A 46 15.42 -2.02 -12.58
C ILE A 46 16.22 -3.27 -12.98
N THR A 47 16.36 -3.54 -14.28
CA THR A 47 17.07 -4.73 -14.77
C THR A 47 18.56 -4.69 -14.43
N LYS A 48 19.22 -3.54 -14.57
CA LYS A 48 20.61 -3.34 -14.18
C LYS A 48 20.85 -3.55 -12.69
N SER A 49 19.84 -3.30 -11.83
CA SER A 49 19.94 -3.58 -10.40
C SER A 49 20.19 -5.06 -10.10
N PHE A 50 19.75 -5.94 -11.00
CA PHE A 50 19.97 -7.38 -10.94
C PHE A 50 21.15 -7.87 -11.83
N GLY A 51 21.94 -6.95 -12.39
CA GLY A 51 23.03 -7.28 -13.32
C GLY A 51 22.53 -7.78 -14.69
N ILE A 52 21.28 -7.48 -15.04
CA ILE A 52 20.66 -7.87 -16.29
C ILE A 52 20.69 -6.70 -17.26
N ASN A 53 21.35 -6.90 -18.42
CA ASN A 53 21.40 -5.93 -19.53
C ASN A 53 20.30 -6.26 -20.54
N ALA A 54 19.02 -6.05 -20.18
CA ALA A 54 17.92 -6.32 -21.08
C ALA A 54 17.54 -5.07 -21.89
N GLU A 55 17.36 -5.23 -23.18
CA GLU A 55 16.71 -4.24 -24.05
C GLU A 55 15.19 -4.31 -23.79
N THR A 56 14.55 -3.22 -23.42
CA THR A 56 13.08 -3.15 -23.31
C THR A 56 12.49 -2.56 -24.57
N LYS A 57 11.50 -3.25 -25.15
CA LYS A 57 10.79 -2.78 -26.33
C LYS A 57 9.29 -3.00 -26.20
N VAL A 58 8.52 -1.96 -26.46
CA VAL A 58 7.05 -2.06 -26.59
C VAL A 58 6.71 -2.34 -28.05
N LEU A 59 5.91 -3.37 -28.28
CA LEU A 59 5.41 -3.75 -29.59
C LEU A 59 3.91 -3.48 -29.66
N GLU A 60 3.51 -2.58 -30.58
CA GLU A 60 2.11 -2.30 -30.86
C GLU A 60 1.53 -3.38 -31.75
N LEU A 61 0.57 -4.12 -31.22
CA LEU A 61 -0.12 -5.19 -31.95
C LEU A 61 -1.51 -4.77 -32.44
N GLY A 62 -2.01 -3.59 -32.00
CA GLY A 62 -3.34 -3.10 -32.35
C GLY A 62 -4.44 -3.66 -31.46
N VAL A 63 -5.69 -3.44 -31.85
CA VAL A 63 -6.88 -3.78 -31.06
C VAL A 63 -7.63 -4.95 -31.66
N GLY A 64 -7.88 -5.98 -30.84
CA GLY A 64 -8.71 -7.13 -31.20
C GLY A 64 -7.95 -8.40 -31.56
N ILE A 65 -8.66 -9.52 -31.43
CA ILE A 65 -8.09 -10.87 -31.53
C ILE A 65 -7.44 -11.17 -32.89
N ASN A 66 -8.02 -10.63 -33.99
CA ASN A 66 -7.55 -10.93 -35.34
C ASN A 66 -6.16 -10.30 -35.60
N GLU A 67 -5.95 -9.05 -35.22
CA GLU A 67 -4.65 -8.40 -35.38
C GLU A 67 -3.59 -9.09 -34.54
N TRP A 68 -3.92 -9.41 -33.28
CA TRP A 68 -3.03 -10.12 -32.39
C TRP A 68 -2.65 -11.49 -32.91
N ARG A 69 -3.62 -12.26 -33.42
CA ARG A 69 -3.38 -13.57 -34.03
C ARG A 69 -2.37 -13.51 -35.18
N GLU A 70 -2.50 -12.52 -36.06
CA GLU A 70 -1.62 -12.41 -37.22
C GLU A 70 -0.21 -11.95 -36.84
N LYS A 71 -0.08 -11.02 -35.90
CA LYS A 71 1.21 -10.43 -35.54
C LYS A 71 2.02 -11.29 -34.55
N VAL A 72 1.36 -11.91 -33.56
CA VAL A 72 2.08 -12.62 -32.48
C VAL A 72 2.80 -13.88 -32.95
N LYS A 73 2.32 -14.52 -34.01
CA LYS A 73 2.93 -15.75 -34.56
C LYS A 73 4.33 -15.53 -35.15
N ASP A 74 4.63 -14.29 -35.56
CA ASP A 74 5.89 -13.92 -36.20
C ASP A 74 6.90 -13.34 -35.18
N ILE A 75 6.49 -13.16 -33.93
CA ILE A 75 7.36 -12.65 -32.87
C ILE A 75 8.09 -13.83 -32.19
N ARG A 76 9.41 -13.74 -32.15
CA ARG A 76 10.21 -14.69 -31.37
C ARG A 76 10.06 -14.38 -29.89
N ILE A 77 9.61 -15.36 -29.14
CA ILE A 77 9.39 -15.30 -27.68
C ILE A 77 9.87 -16.62 -27.09
N ASP A 78 10.72 -16.58 -26.07
CA ASP A 78 11.12 -17.77 -25.35
C ASP A 78 10.16 -18.04 -24.19
N VAL A 79 9.86 -17.00 -23.38
CA VAL A 79 8.90 -17.05 -22.27
C VAL A 79 7.88 -15.93 -22.43
N ALA A 80 6.58 -16.25 -22.37
CA ALA A 80 5.49 -15.29 -22.42
C ALA A 80 4.70 -15.29 -21.12
N ASP A 81 4.66 -14.15 -20.41
CA ASP A 81 3.73 -13.94 -19.30
C ASP A 81 2.42 -13.32 -19.83
N ILE A 82 1.30 -14.00 -19.54
CA ILE A 82 -0.04 -13.60 -19.99
C ILE A 82 -0.92 -13.07 -18.85
N THR A 83 -0.33 -12.77 -17.71
CA THR A 83 -1.06 -12.32 -16.50
C THR A 83 -1.76 -10.99 -16.70
N PRO A 84 -1.10 -9.91 -17.19
CA PRO A 84 -1.76 -8.62 -17.39
C PRO A 84 -2.55 -8.56 -18.70
N GLY A 85 -3.20 -7.44 -18.94
CA GLY A 85 -3.87 -7.18 -20.21
C GLY A 85 -5.30 -7.71 -20.29
N ARG A 86 -5.85 -7.67 -21.52
CA ARG A 86 -7.20 -8.13 -21.80
C ARG A 86 -7.22 -9.63 -22.14
N LYS A 87 -8.32 -10.31 -21.87
CA LYS A 87 -8.47 -11.74 -22.10
C LYS A 87 -8.11 -12.19 -23.52
N TYR A 88 -8.50 -11.42 -24.56
CA TYR A 88 -8.19 -11.79 -25.94
C TYR A 88 -6.70 -11.73 -26.25
N MET A 89 -5.92 -10.85 -25.59
CA MET A 89 -4.46 -10.80 -25.73
C MET A 89 -3.84 -12.08 -25.19
N ALA A 90 -4.24 -12.50 -24.00
CA ALA A 90 -3.79 -13.74 -23.38
C ALA A 90 -4.13 -14.96 -24.25
N ILE A 91 -5.36 -15.03 -24.78
CA ILE A 91 -5.81 -16.08 -25.69
C ILE A 91 -4.98 -16.10 -26.97
N ALA A 92 -4.69 -14.92 -27.55
CA ALA A 92 -3.88 -14.82 -28.76
C ALA A 92 -2.45 -15.33 -28.54
N VAL A 93 -1.80 -14.90 -27.46
CA VAL A 93 -0.44 -15.34 -27.12
C VAL A 93 -0.41 -16.84 -26.83
N LEU A 94 -1.35 -17.35 -26.03
CA LEU A 94 -1.42 -18.77 -25.69
C LEU A 94 -1.56 -19.69 -26.92
N ASN A 95 -2.45 -19.30 -27.86
CA ASN A 95 -2.79 -20.17 -29.00
C ASN A 95 -1.93 -19.95 -30.24
N TYR A 96 -1.40 -18.76 -30.46
CA TYR A 96 -0.75 -18.42 -31.72
C TYR A 96 0.73 -18.05 -31.60
N SER A 97 1.25 -17.74 -30.39
CA SER A 97 2.70 -17.52 -30.23
C SER A 97 3.47 -18.82 -30.32
N ARG A 98 4.75 -18.70 -30.70
CA ARG A 98 5.72 -19.82 -30.68
C ARG A 98 6.53 -19.85 -29.38
N ALA A 99 6.05 -19.20 -28.31
CA ALA A 99 6.73 -19.19 -27.03
C ALA A 99 6.93 -20.63 -26.51
N GLU A 100 8.12 -20.93 -26.00
CA GLU A 100 8.42 -22.24 -25.40
C GLU A 100 7.64 -22.45 -24.11
N GLU A 101 7.55 -21.39 -23.31
CA GLU A 101 6.76 -21.35 -22.08
C GLU A 101 5.74 -20.23 -22.14
N VAL A 102 4.52 -20.52 -21.66
CA VAL A 102 3.47 -19.51 -21.47
C VAL A 102 3.07 -19.52 -20.00
N ARG A 103 3.34 -18.44 -19.31
CA ARG A 103 3.18 -18.33 -17.86
C ARG A 103 2.03 -17.44 -17.46
N TYR A 104 1.41 -17.77 -16.36
CA TYR A 104 0.33 -17.01 -15.73
C TYR A 104 0.53 -16.96 -14.22
N ALA A 105 0.58 -15.76 -13.65
CA ALA A 105 0.62 -15.57 -12.22
C ALA A 105 -0.79 -15.51 -11.65
N TYR A 106 -1.13 -16.47 -10.80
CA TYR A 106 -2.42 -16.57 -10.15
C TYR A 106 -2.37 -15.88 -8.79
N LEU A 107 -3.26 -14.91 -8.60
CA LEU A 107 -3.51 -14.22 -7.34
C LEU A 107 -4.97 -14.39 -6.94
N LYS A 108 -5.21 -14.91 -5.73
CA LYS A 108 -6.56 -15.19 -5.22
C LYS A 108 -7.46 -13.94 -5.12
N GLU A 109 -6.86 -12.80 -4.76
CA GLU A 109 -7.54 -11.51 -4.64
C GLU A 109 -6.96 -10.53 -5.67
N GLU A 110 -7.47 -10.54 -6.89
CA GLU A 110 -6.96 -9.73 -8.02
C GLU A 110 -6.80 -8.23 -7.69
N ALA A 111 -7.66 -7.67 -6.83
CA ALA A 111 -7.56 -6.26 -6.45
C ALA A 111 -6.23 -5.91 -5.74
N LYS A 112 -5.58 -6.87 -5.09
CA LYS A 112 -4.26 -6.71 -4.46
C LYS A 112 -3.12 -6.61 -5.49
N GLY A 113 -3.31 -7.07 -6.71
CA GLY A 113 -2.36 -6.95 -7.83
C GLY A 113 -2.26 -5.55 -8.43
N TYR A 114 -2.99 -4.56 -7.87
CA TYR A 114 -2.88 -3.16 -8.28
C TYR A 114 -1.99 -2.31 -7.35
N HIS A 115 -1.25 -2.95 -6.47
CA HIS A 115 -0.22 -2.38 -5.62
C HIS A 115 1.16 -2.67 -6.20
N ILE A 116 2.20 -2.07 -5.63
CA ILE A 116 3.58 -2.30 -6.06
C ILE A 116 3.99 -3.78 -5.88
N PHE A 117 4.87 -4.29 -6.74
CA PHE A 117 5.42 -5.63 -6.66
C PHE A 117 5.90 -5.99 -5.24
N GLY A 118 5.54 -7.17 -4.76
CA GLY A 118 5.84 -7.62 -3.40
C GLY A 118 4.86 -7.12 -2.32
N TYR A 119 3.90 -6.23 -2.64
CA TYR A 119 2.86 -5.84 -1.68
C TYR A 119 2.05 -7.04 -1.18
N VAL A 120 1.76 -7.98 -2.07
CA VAL A 120 1.24 -9.31 -1.73
C VAL A 120 2.42 -10.23 -1.51
N PRO A 121 2.47 -10.99 -0.40
CA PRO A 121 3.51 -12.00 -0.21
C PRO A 121 3.56 -12.97 -1.41
N LEU A 122 4.76 -13.18 -1.96
CA LEU A 122 4.90 -14.03 -3.16
C LEU A 122 4.54 -15.50 -2.88
N GLN A 123 4.51 -15.92 -1.61
CA GLN A 123 3.96 -17.22 -1.21
C GLN A 123 2.45 -17.35 -1.49
N GLU A 124 1.71 -16.22 -1.63
CA GLU A 124 0.30 -16.18 -2.01
C GLU A 124 0.08 -16.06 -3.53
N VAL A 125 1.16 -15.89 -4.30
CA VAL A 125 1.15 -15.76 -5.76
C VAL A 125 1.76 -17.01 -6.38
N THR A 126 1.00 -17.75 -7.19
CA THR A 126 1.49 -18.95 -7.85
C THR A 126 1.71 -18.66 -9.34
N VAL A 127 2.93 -18.89 -9.84
CA VAL A 127 3.24 -18.82 -11.27
C VAL A 127 3.08 -20.21 -11.88
N PHE A 128 2.30 -20.31 -12.95
CA PHE A 128 2.09 -21.54 -13.70
C PHE A 128 2.64 -21.44 -15.12
N ASP A 129 3.35 -22.44 -15.59
CA ASP A 129 3.48 -22.71 -17.02
C ASP A 129 2.16 -23.33 -17.48
N VAL A 130 1.37 -22.58 -18.21
CA VAL A 130 0.02 -22.97 -18.65
C VAL A 130 0.07 -24.12 -19.68
N ARG A 131 1.17 -24.21 -20.47
CA ARG A 131 1.34 -25.28 -21.46
C ARG A 131 1.73 -26.60 -20.82
N LYS A 132 2.64 -26.56 -19.85
CA LYS A 132 3.11 -27.75 -19.13
C LYS A 132 2.19 -28.16 -17.97
N GLY A 133 1.36 -27.23 -17.47
CA GLY A 133 0.48 -27.46 -16.32
C GLY A 133 1.25 -27.59 -15.00
N THR A 134 2.44 -26.97 -14.90
CA THR A 134 3.30 -27.05 -13.72
C THR A 134 3.53 -25.69 -13.09
N SER A 135 3.69 -25.63 -11.76
CA SER A 135 4.09 -24.42 -11.07
C SER A 135 5.57 -24.10 -11.27
N VAL A 136 5.90 -22.84 -11.35
CA VAL A 136 7.26 -22.31 -11.48
C VAL A 136 7.69 -21.79 -10.11
N PRO A 137 8.80 -22.27 -9.53
CA PRO A 137 9.29 -21.84 -8.24
C PRO A 137 9.87 -20.42 -8.31
N TYR A 138 9.90 -19.73 -7.18
CA TYR A 138 10.62 -18.46 -7.02
C TYR A 138 12.10 -18.71 -6.74
N GLU A 139 12.95 -17.95 -7.42
CA GLU A 139 14.39 -17.85 -7.19
C GLU A 139 14.76 -16.36 -7.05
N PRO A 140 14.70 -15.80 -5.83
CA PRO A 140 14.92 -14.38 -5.61
C PRO A 140 16.29 -13.94 -6.12
N PRO A 141 16.37 -12.99 -7.07
CA PRO A 141 17.64 -12.60 -7.68
C PRO A 141 18.47 -11.75 -6.72
N LYS A 142 19.79 -11.92 -6.74
CA LYS A 142 20.71 -11.01 -6.08
C LYS A 142 20.82 -9.69 -6.84
N THR A 143 20.99 -8.61 -6.09
CA THR A 143 21.29 -7.30 -6.67
C THR A 143 22.80 -7.08 -6.81
N VAL A 144 23.18 -6.20 -7.74
CA VAL A 144 24.60 -5.79 -7.87
C VAL A 144 25.05 -5.00 -6.63
N PRO A 145 26.32 -5.13 -6.19
CA PRO A 145 26.76 -4.63 -4.87
C PRO A 145 26.88 -3.11 -4.77
N ASN A 146 27.00 -2.40 -5.90
CA ASN A 146 27.31 -0.96 -5.92
C ASN A 146 26.08 -0.05 -6.04
N LEU A 147 24.90 -0.53 -5.69
CA LEU A 147 23.68 0.28 -5.68
C LEU A 147 23.66 1.26 -4.50
N PRO A 148 22.97 2.40 -4.62
CA PRO A 148 22.73 3.31 -3.50
C PRO A 148 22.16 2.56 -2.30
N ARG A 149 22.82 2.63 -1.15
CA ARG A 149 22.40 1.91 0.05
C ARG A 149 21.28 2.59 0.81
N LYS A 150 21.15 3.92 0.67
CA LYS A 150 20.10 4.72 1.33
C LYS A 150 19.14 5.23 0.28
N VAL A 151 17.87 4.89 0.43
CA VAL A 151 16.80 5.30 -0.46
C VAL A 151 15.54 5.62 0.33
N GLU A 152 14.69 6.47 -0.24
CA GLU A 152 13.37 6.73 0.29
C GLU A 152 12.32 5.90 -0.43
N ILE A 153 11.50 5.19 0.34
CA ILE A 153 10.38 4.39 -0.18
C ILE A 153 9.08 4.70 0.57
N GLY A 154 7.97 4.50 -0.11
CA GLY A 154 6.65 4.65 0.49
C GLY A 154 6.27 3.47 1.40
N VAL A 155 5.18 3.64 2.17
CA VAL A 155 4.70 2.61 3.11
C VAL A 155 4.32 1.30 2.41
N GLU A 156 3.74 1.36 1.20
CA GLU A 156 3.43 0.15 0.42
C GLU A 156 4.71 -0.59 0.02
N SER A 157 5.74 0.14 -0.40
CA SER A 157 7.05 -0.43 -0.74
C SER A 157 7.78 -0.97 0.49
N LEU A 158 7.59 -0.35 1.66
CA LEU A 158 8.12 -0.88 2.91
C LEU A 158 7.51 -2.24 3.27
N LYS A 159 6.19 -2.38 3.08
CA LYS A 159 5.52 -3.68 3.21
C LYS A 159 6.04 -4.68 2.18
N ALA A 160 6.18 -4.27 0.92
CA ALA A 160 6.72 -5.09 -0.15
C ALA A 160 8.15 -5.56 0.16
N LEU A 161 8.99 -4.69 0.71
CA LEU A 161 10.36 -5.02 1.11
C LEU A 161 10.41 -6.18 2.12
N VAL A 162 9.56 -6.13 3.15
CA VAL A 162 9.44 -7.21 4.15
C VAL A 162 8.98 -8.51 3.50
N ASN A 163 7.98 -8.44 2.63
CA ASN A 163 7.46 -9.62 1.91
C ASN A 163 8.51 -10.21 0.95
N LEU A 164 9.33 -9.39 0.30
CA LEU A 164 10.42 -9.88 -0.55
C LEU A 164 11.52 -10.55 0.28
N TYR A 165 11.85 -10.00 1.44
CA TYR A 165 12.80 -10.63 2.35
C TYR A 165 12.28 -11.96 2.90
N SER A 166 10.98 -12.13 3.08
CA SER A 166 10.39 -13.40 3.54
C SER A 166 10.55 -14.58 2.56
N LEU A 167 10.99 -14.31 1.32
CA LEU A 167 11.42 -15.36 0.39
C LEU A 167 12.81 -15.92 0.71
N LEU A 168 13.61 -15.19 1.47
CA LEU A 168 14.99 -15.54 1.79
C LEU A 168 15.11 -16.26 3.13
N GLY A 169 14.12 -16.11 4.02
CA GLY A 169 14.11 -16.70 5.36
C GLY A 169 13.06 -16.08 6.28
N GLU A 170 13.14 -16.37 7.55
CA GLU A 170 12.27 -15.80 8.57
C GLU A 170 12.64 -14.33 8.83
N VAL A 171 11.66 -13.44 8.65
CA VAL A 171 11.87 -12.00 8.84
C VAL A 171 11.52 -11.57 10.24
N GLU A 172 12.47 -10.94 10.90
CA GLU A 172 12.34 -10.33 12.21
C GLU A 172 12.63 -8.83 12.15
N TYR A 173 12.06 -8.05 13.04
CA TYR A 173 12.40 -6.64 13.22
C TYR A 173 12.61 -6.35 14.71
N ASP A 174 13.68 -5.60 15.00
CA ASP A 174 14.05 -5.32 16.38
C ASP A 174 13.07 -4.35 17.04
N GLY A 175 12.61 -4.70 18.19
CA GLY A 175 12.02 -3.81 19.15
C GLY A 175 10.64 -4.13 19.70
N ASN A 176 10.48 -3.81 20.98
CA ASN A 176 9.17 -3.63 21.58
C ASN A 176 8.56 -2.36 21.04
N PHE A 177 7.58 -2.51 20.17
CA PHE A 177 6.85 -1.40 19.59
C PHE A 177 5.76 -0.92 20.55
N ASP A 178 5.50 0.39 20.51
CA ASP A 178 4.40 0.98 21.24
C ASP A 178 3.08 0.37 20.74
N LYS A 179 2.20 0.02 21.67
CA LYS A 179 0.81 -0.41 21.43
C LYS A 179 0.09 0.50 20.41
N LEU A 180 0.48 1.76 20.36
CA LEU A 180 -0.01 2.71 19.38
C LEU A 180 0.26 2.25 17.93
N CYS A 181 1.47 1.80 17.62
CA CYS A 181 1.81 1.35 16.26
C CYS A 181 1.09 0.06 15.89
N GLU A 182 0.85 -0.84 16.86
CA GLU A 182 0.01 -2.02 16.65
C GLU A 182 -1.46 -1.66 16.34
N LEU A 183 -2.02 -0.68 17.05
CA LEU A 183 -3.37 -0.17 16.79
C LEU A 183 -3.46 0.50 15.40
N ARG A 184 -2.50 1.36 15.06
CA ARG A 184 -2.47 2.07 13.78
C ARG A 184 -2.33 1.13 12.58
N SER A 185 -1.55 0.07 12.73
CA SER A 185 -1.31 -0.94 11.68
C SER A 185 -2.35 -2.07 11.63
N GLY A 186 -3.26 -2.12 12.61
CA GLY A 186 -4.32 -3.13 12.66
C GLY A 186 -3.91 -4.45 13.32
N GLY A 187 -2.66 -4.60 13.81
CA GLY A 187 -2.25 -5.74 14.64
C GLY A 187 -3.07 -5.86 15.92
N LEU A 188 -3.44 -4.70 16.47
CA LEU A 188 -4.50 -4.56 17.47
C LEU A 188 -5.68 -3.79 16.88
N ARG A 189 -6.89 -4.13 17.31
CA ARG A 189 -8.15 -3.49 16.87
C ARG A 189 -9.08 -3.29 18.04
N PHE A 190 -9.95 -2.28 17.92
CA PHE A 190 -11.07 -2.15 18.82
C PHE A 190 -12.22 -3.05 18.34
N ARG A 191 -12.85 -3.79 19.26
CA ARG A 191 -14.03 -4.62 18.94
C ARG A 191 -15.16 -3.76 18.38
N GLU A 192 -15.29 -2.55 18.85
CA GLU A 192 -16.30 -1.58 18.43
C GLU A 192 -16.13 -1.07 16.99
N GLU A 193 -15.01 -1.36 16.32
CA GLU A 193 -14.86 -1.08 14.88
C GLU A 193 -15.93 -1.81 14.06
N GLU A 194 -16.42 -2.96 14.52
CA GLU A 194 -17.53 -3.68 13.87
C GLU A 194 -18.85 -2.89 13.99
N LYS A 195 -19.10 -2.29 15.15
CA LYS A 195 -20.27 -1.41 15.34
C LYS A 195 -20.19 -0.19 14.42
N VAL A 196 -18.99 0.39 14.21
CA VAL A 196 -18.82 1.48 13.24
C VAL A 196 -19.22 1.01 11.84
N ARG A 197 -18.76 -0.16 11.39
CA ARG A 197 -19.12 -0.71 10.07
C ARG A 197 -20.62 -1.01 9.93
N GLU A 198 -21.27 -1.47 10.99
CA GLU A 198 -22.73 -1.63 11.00
C GLU A 198 -23.46 -0.29 10.83
N TYR A 199 -22.96 0.77 11.48
CA TYR A 199 -23.55 2.10 11.38
C TYR A 199 -23.30 2.71 9.99
N VAL A 200 -22.13 2.44 9.36
CA VAL A 200 -21.88 2.78 7.95
C VAL A 200 -22.97 2.18 7.06
N LYS A 201 -23.28 0.88 7.21
CA LYS A 201 -24.35 0.20 6.44
C LYS A 201 -25.75 0.79 6.71
N LYS A 202 -25.97 1.39 7.88
CA LYS A 202 -27.20 2.10 8.23
C LYS A 202 -27.23 3.55 7.74
N GLY A 203 -26.20 4.00 7.00
CA GLY A 203 -26.12 5.32 6.41
C GLY A 203 -25.66 6.43 7.37
N TYR A 204 -25.09 6.11 8.52
CA TYR A 204 -24.58 7.10 9.46
C TYR A 204 -23.36 7.83 8.89
N PHE A 205 -23.29 9.13 9.22
CA PHE A 205 -22.04 9.89 9.16
C PHE A 205 -21.36 9.91 10.52
N PHE A 206 -20.05 10.21 10.53
CA PHE A 206 -19.25 10.19 11.75
C PHE A 206 -18.44 11.48 11.91
N LEU A 207 -18.30 11.93 13.15
CA LEU A 207 -17.17 12.74 13.61
C LEU A 207 -16.29 11.86 14.49
N ALA A 208 -15.00 12.15 14.52
CA ALA A 208 -14.05 11.41 15.35
C ALA A 208 -13.24 12.36 16.22
N ASP A 209 -13.04 11.96 17.46
CA ASP A 209 -12.22 12.62 18.45
C ASP A 209 -10.73 12.49 18.18
N VAL A 210 -9.88 13.32 18.77
CA VAL A 210 -8.42 13.32 18.63
C VAL A 210 -7.81 11.96 18.92
N ASN A 211 -8.23 11.31 20.01
CA ASN A 211 -7.69 10.01 20.40
C ASN A 211 -7.96 8.90 19.35
N VAL A 212 -9.01 9.05 18.55
CA VAL A 212 -9.34 8.12 17.46
C VAL A 212 -8.33 8.26 16.31
N TYR A 213 -7.97 9.51 15.91
CA TYR A 213 -6.91 9.73 14.94
C TYR A 213 -5.53 9.30 15.45
N VAL A 214 -5.27 9.48 16.75
CA VAL A 214 -4.04 8.97 17.38
C VAL A 214 -3.98 7.45 17.23
N ASN A 215 -5.01 6.72 17.62
CA ASN A 215 -5.01 5.27 17.71
C ASN A 215 -5.20 4.57 16.36
N LEU A 216 -6.07 5.07 15.49
CA LEU A 216 -6.42 4.39 14.25
C LEU A 216 -5.68 4.94 13.02
N GLY A 217 -5.26 6.21 13.08
CA GLY A 217 -4.62 6.83 11.92
C GLY A 217 -5.49 6.75 10.66
N GLU A 218 -4.91 6.34 9.55
CA GLU A 218 -5.62 6.25 8.27
C GLU A 218 -6.59 5.06 8.19
N ARG A 219 -6.46 4.06 9.07
CA ARG A 219 -7.46 2.99 9.18
C ARG A 219 -8.86 3.51 9.50
N LEU A 220 -8.95 4.68 10.16
CA LEU A 220 -10.23 5.33 10.43
C LEU A 220 -11.02 5.57 9.15
N ALA A 221 -10.36 6.02 8.07
CA ALA A 221 -11.04 6.18 6.78
C ALA A 221 -11.57 4.86 6.24
N ALA A 222 -10.82 3.77 6.38
CA ALA A 222 -11.22 2.46 5.87
C ALA A 222 -12.42 1.86 6.63
N ILE A 223 -12.50 2.05 7.97
CA ILE A 223 -13.62 1.52 8.75
C ILE A 223 -14.90 2.34 8.60
N THR A 224 -14.78 3.61 8.16
CA THR A 224 -15.91 4.52 7.90
C THR A 224 -16.26 4.65 6.42
N TRP A 225 -15.69 3.81 5.56
CA TRP A 225 -15.95 3.82 4.13
C TRP A 225 -17.18 2.99 3.77
N ASP A 226 -18.13 3.62 3.07
CA ASP A 226 -19.27 2.95 2.45
C ASP A 226 -18.91 2.58 1.00
N ARG A 227 -19.09 1.30 0.64
CA ARG A 227 -18.72 0.81 -0.71
C ARG A 227 -19.50 1.47 -1.83
N GLU A 228 -20.76 1.84 -1.57
CA GLU A 228 -21.68 2.42 -2.57
C GLU A 228 -21.63 3.94 -2.55
N ASN A 229 -21.55 4.54 -1.36
CA ASN A 229 -21.73 5.96 -1.15
C ASN A 229 -20.44 6.73 -0.78
N GLY A 230 -19.31 6.04 -0.64
CA GLY A 230 -18.01 6.66 -0.35
C GLY A 230 -17.76 6.99 1.12
N PRO A 231 -16.98 8.05 1.41
CA PRO A 231 -16.55 8.36 2.77
C PRO A 231 -17.72 8.84 3.64
N ARG A 232 -17.84 8.27 4.84
CA ARG A 232 -18.84 8.65 5.85
C ARG A 232 -18.24 9.44 7.01
N LEU A 233 -16.92 9.60 7.06
CA LEU A 233 -16.24 10.40 8.07
C LEU A 233 -16.22 11.87 7.65
N LEU A 234 -16.79 12.74 8.46
CA LEU A 234 -16.80 14.18 8.25
C LEU A 234 -15.59 14.82 8.93
N ALA A 235 -15.08 15.89 8.34
CA ALA A 235 -14.06 16.71 8.96
C ALA A 235 -14.67 17.52 10.12
N SER A 236 -14.06 17.41 11.31
CA SER A 236 -14.45 18.19 12.50
C SER A 236 -13.49 19.36 12.70
N ARG A 237 -14.03 20.56 12.83
CA ARG A 237 -13.23 21.75 13.14
C ARG A 237 -12.70 21.71 14.57
N SER A 238 -13.50 21.22 15.50
CA SER A 238 -13.09 21.07 16.91
C SER A 238 -11.90 20.14 17.04
N THR A 239 -11.97 18.95 16.42
CA THR A 239 -10.88 17.98 16.40
C THR A 239 -9.62 18.53 15.73
N TYR A 240 -9.76 19.24 14.60
CA TYR A 240 -8.63 19.88 13.93
C TYR A 240 -7.93 20.91 14.82
N ASN A 241 -8.69 21.80 15.45
CA ASN A 241 -8.13 22.84 16.31
C ASN A 241 -7.43 22.24 17.53
N GLU A 242 -7.97 21.18 18.10
CA GLU A 242 -7.34 20.48 19.21
C GLU A 242 -6.05 19.76 18.77
N LEU A 243 -6.06 19.04 17.65
CA LEU A 243 -4.85 18.45 17.07
C LEU A 243 -3.78 19.51 16.80
N LEU A 244 -4.18 20.66 16.26
CA LEU A 244 -3.25 21.77 15.99
C LEU A 244 -2.64 22.32 17.28
N ARG A 245 -3.42 22.47 18.36
CA ARG A 245 -2.95 22.89 19.68
C ARG A 245 -1.96 21.88 20.26
N LEU A 246 -2.32 20.59 20.25
CA LEU A 246 -1.48 19.52 20.79
C LEU A 246 -0.17 19.37 19.99
N THR A 247 -0.22 19.48 18.67
CA THR A 247 0.97 19.43 17.81
C THR A 247 1.93 20.60 18.09
N LYS A 248 1.40 21.80 18.36
CA LYS A 248 2.21 22.98 18.70
C LYS A 248 2.80 22.92 20.11
N SER A 249 2.09 22.32 21.07
CA SER A 249 2.54 22.20 22.46
C SER A 249 3.55 21.07 22.67
N THR A 250 3.62 20.10 21.77
CA THR A 250 4.58 18.98 21.84
C THR A 250 5.90 19.40 21.20
N GLN A 251 7.02 19.28 21.92
CA GLN A 251 8.34 19.54 21.34
C GLN A 251 8.64 18.46 20.29
N LYS A 252 9.25 18.89 19.17
CA LYS A 252 9.68 17.98 18.11
C LYS A 252 10.62 16.93 18.70
N GLY A 253 10.19 15.67 18.75
CA GLY A 253 11.00 14.52 19.15
C GLY A 253 10.62 13.87 20.48
N GLU A 254 9.74 14.47 21.32
CA GLU A 254 9.34 13.86 22.60
C GLU A 254 8.26 12.79 22.42
N ASP A 255 7.21 13.07 21.64
CA ASP A 255 6.14 12.10 21.36
C ASP A 255 5.50 12.42 20.00
N PRO A 256 5.76 11.60 18.96
CA PRO A 256 5.30 11.87 17.60
C PRO A 256 3.80 11.60 17.38
N LYS A 257 3.07 11.08 18.36
CA LYS A 257 1.67 10.62 18.20
C LYS A 257 0.73 11.69 17.66
N PHE A 258 0.88 12.95 18.10
CA PHE A 258 0.00 14.05 17.65
C PHE A 258 0.38 14.52 16.23
N PHE A 259 1.66 14.46 15.86
CA PHE A 259 2.10 14.71 14.48
C PHE A 259 1.55 13.62 13.53
N LEU A 260 1.62 12.37 13.94
CA LEU A 260 1.03 11.24 13.21
C LEU A 260 -0.49 11.37 13.07
N ALA A 261 -1.18 11.79 14.13
CA ALA A 261 -2.62 12.00 14.12
C ALA A 261 -3.03 13.19 13.21
N MET A 262 -2.30 14.31 13.27
CA MET A 262 -2.53 15.48 12.42
C MET A 262 -2.29 15.15 10.94
N SER A 263 -1.23 14.40 10.63
CA SER A 263 -0.96 13.94 9.27
C SER A 263 -2.09 13.05 8.75
N SER A 264 -2.56 12.10 9.57
CA SER A 264 -3.71 11.24 9.21
C SER A 264 -4.98 12.07 9.00
N TYR A 265 -5.25 13.04 9.86
CA TYR A 265 -6.40 13.95 9.69
C TYR A 265 -6.35 14.68 8.34
N ARG A 266 -5.21 15.32 8.00
CA ARG A 266 -5.04 16.06 6.75
C ARG A 266 -5.16 15.19 5.50
N ARG A 267 -4.78 13.92 5.59
CA ARG A 267 -4.90 12.97 4.47
C ARG A 267 -6.33 12.50 4.26
N ILE A 268 -7.03 12.23 5.34
CA ILE A 268 -8.43 11.79 5.29
C ILE A 268 -9.30 12.93 4.80
N HIS A 269 -9.03 14.16 5.29
CA HIS A 269 -9.83 15.35 4.99
C HIS A 269 -9.04 16.35 4.15
N LYS A 270 -9.36 16.44 2.87
CA LYS A 270 -8.72 17.39 1.95
C LYS A 270 -8.97 18.85 2.30
N GLN A 271 -10.09 19.13 2.97
CA GLN A 271 -10.50 20.46 3.38
C GLN A 271 -11.00 20.42 4.83
N VAL A 272 -10.59 21.41 5.62
CA VAL A 272 -11.12 21.61 6.98
C VAL A 272 -12.37 22.48 6.87
N PRO A 273 -13.50 22.08 7.47
CA PRO A 273 -14.71 22.87 7.40
C PRO A 273 -14.51 24.23 8.05
N VAL A 274 -15.07 25.27 7.43
CA VAL A 274 -15.20 26.57 8.03
C VAL A 274 -16.41 26.50 8.95
N SER A 275 -16.20 26.34 10.25
CA SER A 275 -17.26 26.34 11.24
C SER A 275 -17.00 27.41 12.31
N GLU A 276 -18.05 27.87 12.98
CA GLU A 276 -17.97 28.83 14.09
C GLU A 276 -17.34 28.23 15.36
N PHE A 277 -17.15 26.91 15.40
CA PHE A 277 -16.52 26.17 16.50
C PHE A 277 -15.02 26.45 16.54
N SER A 278 -14.62 27.49 17.23
CA SER A 278 -13.23 27.95 17.32
C SER A 278 -12.40 27.25 18.40
N ARG A 279 -13.04 26.56 19.34
CA ARG A 279 -12.39 25.92 20.49
C ARG A 279 -12.22 24.42 20.24
N GLY A 280 -11.04 23.88 20.52
CA GLY A 280 -10.80 22.44 20.55
C GLY A 280 -11.08 21.93 21.98
N SER A 281 -12.13 21.14 22.17
CA SER A 281 -12.46 20.45 23.41
C SER A 281 -13.54 19.40 23.16
N ASP A 282 -13.64 18.41 24.05
CA ASP A 282 -14.69 17.38 24.02
C ASP A 282 -16.10 17.95 23.95
N VAL A 283 -16.34 19.05 24.68
CA VAL A 283 -17.63 19.77 24.68
C VAL A 283 -17.91 20.37 23.31
N ALA A 284 -16.91 21.02 22.70
CA ALA A 284 -17.05 21.60 21.36
C ALA A 284 -17.31 20.54 20.27
N LEU A 285 -16.72 19.34 20.38
CA LEU A 285 -16.99 18.25 19.46
C LEU A 285 -18.47 17.79 19.53
N ILE A 286 -19.03 17.68 20.74
CA ILE A 286 -20.44 17.28 20.91
C ILE A 286 -21.39 18.40 20.43
N GLU A 287 -21.06 19.68 20.68
CA GLU A 287 -21.82 20.84 20.17
C GLU A 287 -21.80 20.87 18.62
N GLU A 288 -20.63 20.63 17.99
CA GLU A 288 -20.48 20.50 16.53
C GLU A 288 -21.33 19.35 15.99
N ALA A 289 -21.27 18.18 16.64
CA ALA A 289 -22.07 17.01 16.26
C ALA A 289 -23.57 17.31 16.33
N LYS A 290 -24.02 18.04 17.38
CA LYS A 290 -25.41 18.40 17.54
C LYS A 290 -25.88 19.40 16.47
N ALA A 291 -25.04 20.36 16.09
CA ALA A 291 -25.34 21.29 15.02
C ALA A 291 -25.46 20.57 13.67
N LEU A 292 -24.47 19.77 13.31
CA LEU A 292 -24.46 18.97 12.07
C LEU A 292 -25.64 17.98 11.98
N LYS A 293 -26.04 17.36 13.08
CA LYS A 293 -27.20 16.47 13.13
C LYS A 293 -28.51 17.14 12.70
N ARG A 294 -28.63 18.48 12.87
CA ARG A 294 -29.79 19.24 12.42
C ARG A 294 -29.77 19.57 10.94
N GLU A 295 -28.60 19.63 10.35
CA GLU A 295 -28.38 20.04 8.95
C GLU A 295 -28.32 18.85 8.00
N LEU A 296 -27.84 17.69 8.50
CA LEU A 296 -27.68 16.49 7.69
C LEU A 296 -28.99 15.74 7.49
N PRO A 297 -29.28 15.25 6.28
CA PRO A 297 -30.46 14.41 6.01
C PRO A 297 -30.29 12.97 6.51
N ALA A 298 -29.19 12.65 7.19
CA ALA A 298 -28.81 11.31 7.63
C ALA A 298 -28.34 11.33 9.11
N PRO A 299 -28.43 10.19 9.82
CA PRO A 299 -27.99 10.11 11.20
C PRO A 299 -26.48 10.34 11.35
N LEU A 300 -26.09 10.87 12.50
CA LEU A 300 -24.71 11.18 12.85
C LEU A 300 -24.34 10.53 14.18
N ALA A 301 -23.12 9.97 14.26
CA ALA A 301 -22.52 9.48 15.50
C ALA A 301 -21.11 10.06 15.68
N VAL A 302 -20.67 10.15 16.94
CA VAL A 302 -19.28 10.50 17.29
C VAL A 302 -18.53 9.24 17.65
N ILE A 303 -17.29 9.08 17.17
CA ILE A 303 -16.37 8.00 17.57
C ILE A 303 -15.37 8.62 18.56
N SER A 304 -15.22 8.04 19.75
CA SER A 304 -14.26 8.50 20.75
C SER A 304 -13.76 7.33 21.60
N GLY A 305 -12.58 7.46 22.17
CA GLY A 305 -12.06 6.58 23.23
C GLY A 305 -12.28 7.13 24.64
N ASP A 306 -12.96 8.30 24.78
CA ASP A 306 -13.15 8.97 26.06
C ASP A 306 -14.58 8.79 26.63
N GLN A 307 -14.65 8.32 27.88
CA GLN A 307 -15.91 8.18 28.62
C GLN A 307 -16.59 9.53 28.89
N GLY A 308 -15.82 10.62 29.02
CA GLY A 308 -16.34 11.98 29.19
C GLY A 308 -17.14 12.43 27.96
N VAL A 309 -16.60 12.22 26.76
CA VAL A 309 -17.28 12.47 25.49
C VAL A 309 -18.58 11.68 25.40
N ARG A 310 -18.55 10.38 25.79
CA ARG A 310 -19.75 9.54 25.80
C ARG A 310 -20.83 10.07 26.73
N ARG A 311 -20.46 10.49 27.96
CA ARG A 311 -21.42 11.06 28.93
C ARG A 311 -22.01 12.39 28.43
N SER A 312 -21.16 13.25 27.88
CA SER A 312 -21.58 14.50 27.28
C SER A 312 -22.52 14.28 26.10
N GLY A 313 -22.19 13.35 25.22
CA GLY A 313 -23.04 12.98 24.08
C GLY A 313 -24.42 12.50 24.53
N ALA A 314 -24.47 11.56 25.48
CA ALA A 314 -25.72 11.02 26.02
C ALA A 314 -26.61 12.13 26.61
N SER A 315 -26.06 13.10 27.37
CA SER A 315 -26.82 14.20 27.94
C SER A 315 -27.35 15.16 26.88
N GLN A 316 -26.77 15.21 25.70
CA GLN A 316 -27.16 16.13 24.62
C GLN A 316 -27.87 15.43 23.43
N GLY A 317 -28.16 14.14 23.55
CA GLY A 317 -28.85 13.36 22.52
C GLY A 317 -28.01 13.07 21.28
N VAL A 318 -26.70 13.05 21.45
CA VAL A 318 -25.70 12.66 20.40
C VAL A 318 -25.25 11.22 20.65
N GLU A 319 -25.37 10.40 19.63
CA GLU A 319 -24.88 9.00 19.68
C GLU A 319 -23.35 9.00 19.69
N VAL A 320 -22.74 8.25 20.64
CA VAL A 320 -21.29 8.09 20.74
C VAL A 320 -20.91 6.64 20.75
N ILE A 321 -20.04 6.23 19.82
CA ILE A 321 -19.41 4.91 19.77
C ILE A 321 -18.10 5.02 20.54
N LEU A 322 -18.03 4.37 21.71
CA LEU A 322 -16.86 4.38 22.56
C LEU A 322 -15.95 3.20 22.17
N LEU A 323 -14.70 3.50 21.78
CA LEU A 323 -13.67 2.52 21.48
C LEU A 323 -12.90 2.17 22.77
N HIS A 324 -13.00 0.95 23.27
CA HIS A 324 -12.34 0.55 24.52
C HIS A 324 -11.86 -0.91 24.56
N ASP A 325 -12.55 -1.85 23.90
CA ASP A 325 -12.21 -3.27 23.93
C ASP A 325 -11.21 -3.63 22.85
N ILE A 326 -9.98 -3.96 23.24
CA ILE A 326 -8.89 -4.28 22.32
C ILE A 326 -8.84 -5.78 22.06
N THR A 327 -8.73 -6.15 20.79
CA THR A 327 -8.57 -7.52 20.28
C THR A 327 -7.41 -7.62 19.30
N LYS A 328 -6.91 -8.83 19.05
CA LYS A 328 -5.92 -9.08 18.00
C LYS A 328 -6.56 -8.89 16.61
N GLY A 329 -5.80 -8.34 15.69
CA GLY A 329 -6.17 -8.15 14.29
C GLY A 329 -5.08 -8.65 13.34
N GLN A 330 -5.13 -8.22 12.10
CA GLN A 330 -4.09 -8.52 11.10
C GLN A 330 -3.17 -7.32 10.96
N LEU A 331 -1.89 -7.54 11.21
CA LEU A 331 -0.87 -6.51 11.13
C LEU A 331 -0.62 -6.11 9.67
N ASP A 332 -0.68 -4.82 9.37
CA ASP A 332 -0.03 -4.27 8.18
C ASP A 332 1.40 -3.87 8.56
N VAL A 333 2.37 -4.66 8.13
CA VAL A 333 3.76 -4.49 8.49
C VAL A 333 4.35 -3.17 7.97
N GLY A 334 3.90 -2.68 6.81
CA GLY A 334 4.34 -1.39 6.28
C GLY A 334 3.93 -0.22 7.17
N GLU A 335 2.66 -0.18 7.58
CA GLU A 335 2.14 0.81 8.53
C GLU A 335 2.81 0.71 9.90
N PHE A 336 3.08 -0.51 10.35
CA PHE A 336 3.71 -0.76 11.63
C PHE A 336 5.14 -0.21 11.69
N LEU A 337 5.97 -0.56 10.71
CA LEU A 337 7.34 -0.07 10.59
C LEU A 337 7.38 1.44 10.33
N PHE A 338 6.46 1.96 9.51
CA PHE A 338 6.31 3.39 9.30
C PHE A 338 6.03 4.13 10.61
N CYS A 339 5.04 3.69 11.39
CA CYS A 339 4.75 4.27 12.70
C CYS A 339 5.95 4.16 13.64
N GLY A 340 6.58 2.99 13.73
CA GLY A 340 7.73 2.73 14.59
C GLY A 340 8.96 3.59 14.24
N SER A 341 9.14 3.94 12.97
CA SER A 341 10.26 4.78 12.52
C SER A 341 10.26 6.19 13.11
N PHE A 342 9.12 6.70 13.60
CA PHE A 342 9.09 7.99 14.28
C PHE A 342 9.67 7.96 15.69
N TYR A 343 9.77 6.79 16.29
CA TYR A 343 10.33 6.60 17.64
C TYR A 343 11.82 6.29 17.58
N ARG A 344 12.25 5.47 16.62
CA ARG A 344 13.64 5.01 16.51
C ARG A 344 13.96 4.43 15.15
N ASP A 345 15.24 4.14 14.92
CA ASP A 345 15.69 3.26 13.84
C ASP A 345 15.20 1.82 14.12
N ILE A 346 14.90 1.08 13.04
CA ILE A 346 14.41 -0.31 13.11
C ILE A 346 15.28 -1.16 12.19
N VAL A 347 15.89 -2.22 12.73
CA VAL A 347 16.62 -3.19 11.92
C VAL A 347 15.67 -4.30 11.49
N ILE A 348 15.69 -4.63 10.20
CA ILE A 348 15.00 -5.76 9.60
C ILE A 348 16.06 -6.85 9.37
N SER A 349 15.86 -8.01 9.99
CA SER A 349 16.75 -9.18 9.90
C SER A 349 16.07 -10.32 9.19
N VAL A 350 16.85 -11.20 8.54
CA VAL A 350 16.40 -12.46 7.96
C VAL A 350 17.25 -13.55 8.56
N ASP A 351 16.62 -14.54 9.18
CA ASP A 351 17.28 -15.63 9.92
C ASP A 351 18.34 -15.09 10.91
N GLY A 352 18.02 -13.99 11.60
CA GLY A 352 18.89 -13.31 12.56
C GLY A 352 20.00 -12.42 11.95
N GLU A 353 20.22 -12.44 10.63
CA GLU A 353 21.17 -11.54 9.95
C GLU A 353 20.52 -10.21 9.57
N PRO A 354 21.16 -9.03 9.84
CA PRO A 354 20.61 -7.73 9.50
C PRO A 354 20.69 -7.47 7.99
N PHE A 355 19.53 -7.23 7.36
CA PHE A 355 19.39 -6.98 5.91
C PHE A 355 19.16 -5.52 5.58
N ALA A 356 18.35 -4.82 6.35
CA ALA A 356 18.05 -3.43 6.15
C ALA A 356 17.76 -2.70 7.47
N LYS A 357 17.82 -1.38 7.42
CA LYS A 357 17.53 -0.51 8.54
C LYS A 357 16.59 0.59 8.10
N VAL A 358 15.41 0.66 8.70
CA VAL A 358 14.50 1.80 8.55
C VAL A 358 14.99 2.89 9.48
N LEU A 359 15.39 4.03 8.93
CA LEU A 359 15.94 5.13 9.71
C LEU A 359 14.82 5.93 10.37
N LYS A 360 15.15 6.54 11.52
CA LYS A 360 14.21 7.38 12.26
C LYS A 360 13.68 8.52 11.38
N SER A 361 12.36 8.58 11.27
CA SER A 361 11.65 9.60 10.49
C SER A 361 11.33 10.82 11.34
N VAL A 362 11.24 11.99 10.68
CA VAL A 362 10.96 13.27 11.35
C VAL A 362 9.68 13.94 10.82
N SER A 363 9.18 13.55 9.66
CA SER A 363 7.97 14.10 9.06
C SER A 363 7.03 12.99 8.57
N PRO A 364 5.79 12.92 9.09
CA PRO A 364 4.81 11.93 8.66
C PRO A 364 4.07 12.33 7.38
N ASP A 365 4.27 13.54 6.85
CA ASP A 365 3.39 14.10 5.82
C ASP A 365 3.53 13.40 4.47
N GLU A 366 4.70 12.91 4.11
CA GLU A 366 4.94 12.27 2.81
C GLU A 366 4.69 10.76 2.79
N ARG A 367 4.48 10.13 3.95
CA ARG A 367 4.36 8.66 4.10
C ARG A 367 5.50 7.89 3.44
N ARG A 368 6.69 8.43 3.61
CA ARG A 368 7.94 7.85 3.11
C ARG A 368 8.90 7.64 4.27
N VAL A 369 9.75 6.65 4.14
CA VAL A 369 10.82 6.37 5.07
C VAL A 369 12.13 6.20 4.32
N THR A 370 13.23 6.58 4.97
CA THR A 370 14.56 6.26 4.48
C THR A 370 14.94 4.87 4.94
N VAL A 371 15.28 4.01 3.99
CA VAL A 371 15.80 2.66 4.26
C VAL A 371 17.26 2.61 3.88
N GLU A 372 18.10 2.10 4.80
CA GLU A 372 19.52 1.81 4.57
C GLU A 372 19.69 0.29 4.40
N THR A 373 20.15 -0.14 3.24
CA THR A 373 20.46 -1.55 2.97
C THR A 373 21.79 -1.93 3.65
N LEU A 374 21.77 -2.95 4.47
CA LEU A 374 22.93 -3.53 5.15
C LEU A 374 23.53 -4.71 4.37
N LYS A 375 22.69 -5.56 3.79
CA LYS A 375 23.06 -6.71 2.95
C LYS A 375 23.00 -6.30 1.46
N SER A 376 24.12 -5.82 0.91
CA SER A 376 24.18 -5.20 -0.43
C SER A 376 23.71 -6.08 -1.59
N GLU A 377 23.83 -7.41 -1.45
CA GLU A 377 23.40 -8.37 -2.47
C GLU A 377 21.87 -8.59 -2.53
N TYR A 378 21.12 -7.98 -1.60
CA TYR A 378 19.65 -8.01 -1.55
C TYR A 378 19.08 -6.60 -1.34
N ASN A 379 19.59 -5.64 -2.09
CA ASN A 379 19.15 -4.24 -2.03
C ASN A 379 17.78 -4.03 -2.72
N TYR A 380 16.77 -4.75 -2.24
CA TYR A 380 15.42 -4.63 -2.79
C TYR A 380 14.77 -3.27 -2.47
N ALA A 381 15.25 -2.56 -1.45
CA ALA A 381 14.79 -1.20 -1.19
C ALA A 381 15.07 -0.26 -2.37
N TYR A 382 16.27 -0.35 -2.97
CA TYR A 382 16.59 0.42 -4.17
C TYR A 382 15.72 0.02 -5.36
N VAL A 383 15.53 -1.29 -5.60
CA VAL A 383 14.67 -1.78 -6.68
C VAL A 383 13.23 -1.25 -6.53
N LEU A 384 12.66 -1.29 -5.34
CA LEU A 384 11.34 -0.76 -5.05
C LEU A 384 11.28 0.77 -5.26
N SER A 385 12.34 1.51 -4.90
CA SER A 385 12.41 2.95 -5.18
C SER A 385 12.37 3.25 -6.68
N GLN A 386 13.06 2.45 -7.52
CA GLN A 386 13.04 2.58 -8.98
C GLN A 386 11.67 2.20 -9.58
N LEU A 387 10.98 1.19 -9.03
CA LEU A 387 9.60 0.86 -9.42
C LEU A 387 8.65 2.02 -9.12
N GLU A 388 8.73 2.64 -7.93
CA GLU A 388 7.94 3.82 -7.59
C GLU A 388 8.20 5.00 -8.53
N GLU A 389 9.45 5.24 -8.88
CA GLU A 389 9.84 6.30 -9.79
C GLU A 389 9.29 6.06 -11.21
N THR A 390 9.45 4.85 -11.72
CA THR A 390 8.89 4.44 -13.02
C THR A 390 7.38 4.64 -13.05
N MET A 391 6.66 4.21 -11.99
CA MET A 391 5.21 4.39 -11.88
C MET A 391 4.77 5.86 -11.81
N ARG A 392 5.58 6.75 -11.17
CA ARG A 392 5.29 8.19 -11.11
C ARG A 392 5.49 8.89 -12.46
N ASN A 393 6.57 8.54 -13.16
CA ASN A 393 6.91 9.18 -14.43
C ASN A 393 5.87 8.91 -15.52
N MET A 394 5.18 7.77 -15.45
CA MET A 394 4.13 7.42 -16.40
C MET A 394 2.72 7.90 -16.05
N ARG A 395 2.53 8.48 -14.86
CA ARG A 395 1.27 9.15 -14.49
C ARG A 395 1.21 10.62 -14.93
N LYS A 396 2.32 11.15 -15.42
CA LYS A 396 2.45 12.50 -16.00
C LYS A 396 2.21 12.45 -17.51
#